data_a8ddb2d46430078bc94e3daa79caeaac
#
_entry.id   a8ddb2d46430078bc94e3daa79caeaac
#
_cell.length_a   1.000
_cell.length_b   1.000
_cell.length_c   1.000
_cell.angle_alpha   90.00
_cell.angle_beta   90.00
_cell.angle_gamma   90.00
#
_symmetry.space_group_name_H-M   'P 1'
#
loop_
_entity.id
_entity.type
_entity.pdbx_description
1 polymer ?
#
loop_
_entity_poly.entity_id
_entity_poly.type
_entity_poly.pdbx_seq_one_letter_code
_entity_poly.pdbx_strand_id
1 'polypeptide(L)'
;QQYCYITVRDVPPFFDYKTIVTYSEIEKVNSLNEIKHPSARECLRYMGVQKGVSVLYEGDLPARTGIGSSSSFTVGLLNALHAYNNSNITKFDLASEAIYVEQKRLKENVGVQDQIMASYGGIRLIDLGPNDRWRASKMYLSSNYMKEFESHIMLGFSGVSRYAEEQSKVQVNNIKEGKSEMELRAMVALAHDAIDSIGREDEMHVLGGLLNLGWNIKRKLADGISRS
;
A
#
# COMPACT_ATOMS: atom_id res chain seq x y z
N GLN A 1 8.04 8.17 -11.71
CA GLN A 1 6.95 7.70 -10.86
C GLN A 1 6.10 6.70 -11.62
N GLN A 2 5.52 5.72 -10.91
CA GLN A 2 4.63 4.71 -11.48
C GLN A 2 3.29 4.83 -10.77
N TYR A 3 2.21 4.73 -11.52
CA TYR A 3 0.87 5.01 -11.01
C TYR A 3 -0.11 3.87 -11.28
N CYS A 4 -1.18 3.84 -10.52
CA CYS A 4 -2.41 3.18 -10.90
C CYS A 4 -3.49 4.23 -11.14
N TYR A 5 -4.34 3.96 -12.12
CA TYR A 5 -5.43 4.83 -12.53
C TYR A 5 -6.74 4.10 -12.28
N ILE A 6 -7.67 4.76 -11.61
CA ILE A 6 -8.99 4.20 -11.33
C ILE A 6 -10.04 5.13 -11.93
N THR A 7 -10.88 4.58 -12.78
CA THR A 7 -12.04 5.28 -13.32
C THR A 7 -13.32 4.66 -12.78
N VAL A 8 -14.20 5.48 -12.25
CA VAL A 8 -15.54 5.09 -11.81
C VAL A 8 -16.59 5.91 -12.55
N ARG A 9 -17.59 5.24 -13.13
CA ARG A 9 -18.72 5.88 -13.82
C ARG A 9 -20.00 5.05 -13.68
N ASP A 10 -21.14 5.67 -13.98
CA ASP A 10 -22.41 4.94 -14.08
C ASP A 10 -22.38 3.90 -15.22
N VAL A 11 -23.02 2.78 -14.99
CA VAL A 11 -23.37 1.83 -16.06
C VAL A 11 -24.73 2.23 -16.62
N PRO A 12 -24.85 2.49 -17.93
CA PRO A 12 -26.14 2.78 -18.56
C PRO A 12 -27.16 1.65 -18.36
N PRO A 13 -28.45 1.98 -18.15
CA PRO A 13 -29.46 0.99 -17.74
C PRO A 13 -29.88 -0.02 -18.83
N PHE A 14 -29.41 0.12 -20.05
CA PHE A 14 -29.72 -0.75 -21.17
C PHE A 14 -28.80 -1.98 -21.29
N PHE A 15 -27.80 -2.10 -20.39
CA PHE A 15 -26.98 -3.31 -20.31
C PHE A 15 -27.67 -4.38 -19.45
N ASP A 16 -27.35 -5.63 -19.73
CA ASP A 16 -27.84 -6.83 -19.01
C ASP A 16 -27.11 -7.08 -17.67
N TYR A 17 -26.15 -6.22 -17.32
CA TYR A 17 -25.41 -6.24 -16.06
C TYR A 17 -25.49 -4.86 -15.38
N LYS A 18 -25.41 -4.85 -14.04
CA LYS A 18 -25.42 -3.63 -13.22
C LYS A 18 -24.00 -3.11 -12.95
N THR A 19 -23.06 -4.00 -12.74
CA THR A 19 -21.68 -3.60 -12.37
C THR A 19 -20.68 -4.29 -13.30
N ILE A 20 -19.67 -3.53 -13.72
CA ILE A 20 -18.51 -4.07 -14.44
C ILE A 20 -17.23 -3.63 -13.70
N VAL A 21 -16.36 -4.60 -13.42
CA VAL A 21 -15.03 -4.36 -12.86
C VAL A 21 -14.00 -4.88 -13.85
N THR A 22 -13.16 -4.00 -14.35
CA THR A 22 -12.12 -4.29 -15.34
C THR A 22 -10.74 -4.07 -14.72
N TYR A 23 -9.94 -5.14 -14.73
CA TYR A 23 -8.55 -5.16 -14.29
C TYR A 23 -7.78 -6.11 -15.23
N SER A 24 -7.00 -7.11 -14.77
CA SER A 24 -6.49 -8.19 -15.61
C SER A 24 -7.61 -9.13 -16.14
N GLU A 25 -8.78 -9.04 -15.53
CA GLU A 25 -10.00 -9.74 -15.92
C GLU A 25 -11.15 -8.73 -16.08
N ILE A 26 -12.24 -9.17 -16.70
CA ILE A 26 -13.47 -8.38 -16.83
C ILE A 26 -14.60 -9.15 -16.13
N GLU A 27 -15.14 -8.56 -15.07
CA GLU A 27 -16.27 -9.09 -14.34
C GLU A 27 -17.52 -8.27 -14.63
N LYS A 28 -18.58 -8.92 -15.16
CA LYS A 28 -19.90 -8.32 -15.37
C LYS A 28 -20.88 -9.02 -14.45
N VAL A 29 -21.49 -8.28 -13.53
CA VAL A 29 -22.31 -8.85 -12.46
C VAL A 29 -23.57 -8.03 -12.21
N ASN A 30 -24.59 -8.66 -11.64
CA ASN A 30 -25.84 -8.02 -11.25
C ASN A 30 -25.92 -7.72 -9.74
N SER A 31 -25.06 -8.35 -8.94
CA SER A 31 -24.93 -8.14 -7.51
C SER A 31 -23.48 -7.91 -7.14
N LEU A 32 -23.21 -7.00 -6.18
CA LEU A 32 -21.86 -6.79 -5.64
C LEU A 32 -21.26 -8.07 -5.01
N ASN A 33 -22.12 -9.01 -4.59
CA ASN A 33 -21.68 -10.27 -4.00
C ASN A 33 -21.00 -11.20 -5.01
N GLU A 34 -21.30 -11.04 -6.28
CA GLU A 34 -20.75 -11.85 -7.39
C GLU A 34 -19.36 -11.37 -7.81
N ILE A 35 -18.93 -10.17 -7.41
CA ILE A 35 -17.60 -9.65 -7.73
C ILE A 35 -16.54 -10.54 -7.07
N LYS A 36 -15.65 -11.10 -7.89
CA LYS A 36 -14.56 -11.97 -7.45
C LYS A 36 -13.41 -11.17 -6.87
N HIS A 37 -13.11 -9.98 -7.45
CA HIS A 37 -12.06 -9.11 -6.96
C HIS A 37 -12.39 -8.60 -5.56
N PRO A 38 -11.70 -9.08 -4.49
CA PRO A 38 -12.13 -8.86 -3.12
C PRO A 38 -12.11 -7.38 -2.72
N SER A 39 -11.03 -6.65 -3.07
CA SER A 39 -10.92 -5.23 -2.71
C SER A 39 -11.96 -4.38 -3.43
N ALA A 40 -12.26 -4.66 -4.72
CA ALA A 40 -13.31 -3.95 -5.45
C ALA A 40 -14.68 -4.19 -4.80
N ARG A 41 -15.01 -5.44 -4.47
CA ARG A 41 -16.25 -5.80 -3.80
C ARG A 41 -16.41 -5.08 -2.47
N GLU A 42 -15.38 -5.11 -1.62
CA GLU A 42 -15.47 -4.53 -0.28
C GLU A 42 -15.45 -2.99 -0.29
N CYS A 43 -14.72 -2.36 -1.21
CA CYS A 43 -14.80 -0.90 -1.38
C CYS A 43 -16.20 -0.45 -1.82
N LEU A 44 -16.79 -1.11 -2.83
CA LEU A 44 -18.13 -0.78 -3.31
C LEU A 44 -19.20 -0.97 -2.22
N ARG A 45 -19.08 -2.04 -1.42
CA ARG A 45 -19.97 -2.29 -0.27
C ARG A 45 -19.77 -1.26 0.83
N TYR A 46 -18.52 -0.92 1.14
CA TYR A 46 -18.17 0.06 2.18
C TYR A 46 -18.75 1.44 1.84
N MET A 47 -18.62 1.84 0.59
CA MET A 47 -19.15 3.11 0.09
C MET A 47 -20.67 3.10 -0.16
N GLY A 48 -21.36 1.99 0.12
CA GLY A 48 -22.79 1.87 -0.02
C GLY A 48 -23.32 2.09 -1.44
N VAL A 49 -22.55 1.67 -2.45
CA VAL A 49 -22.92 1.86 -3.87
C VAL A 49 -24.16 1.05 -4.18
N GLN A 50 -25.28 1.74 -4.48
CA GLN A 50 -26.58 1.15 -4.81
C GLN A 50 -26.83 1.10 -6.33
N LYS A 51 -26.24 2.03 -7.06
CA LYS A 51 -26.38 2.12 -8.52
C LYS A 51 -25.39 1.20 -9.22
N GLY A 52 -25.68 0.88 -10.46
CA GLY A 52 -24.74 0.15 -11.32
C GLY A 52 -23.53 1.01 -11.67
N VAL A 53 -22.32 0.47 -11.43
CA VAL A 53 -21.07 1.20 -11.66
C VAL A 53 -20.10 0.41 -12.52
N SER A 54 -19.35 1.15 -13.34
CA SER A 54 -18.17 0.64 -14.05
C SER A 54 -16.92 1.10 -13.29
N VAL A 55 -16.09 0.15 -12.90
CA VAL A 55 -14.77 0.37 -12.31
C VAL A 55 -13.74 -0.13 -13.31
N LEU A 56 -12.84 0.74 -13.75
CA LEU A 56 -11.70 0.40 -14.60
C LEU A 56 -10.41 0.67 -13.83
N TYR A 57 -9.54 -0.33 -13.77
CA TYR A 57 -8.19 -0.23 -13.23
C TYR A 57 -7.16 -0.37 -14.34
N GLU A 58 -6.23 0.55 -14.38
CA GLU A 58 -5.05 0.53 -15.24
C GLU A 58 -3.81 0.82 -14.38
N GLY A 59 -2.76 0.05 -14.53
CA GLY A 59 -1.54 0.21 -13.73
C GLY A 59 -0.29 0.16 -14.59
N ASP A 60 0.67 1.06 -14.30
CA ASP A 60 1.99 1.09 -14.96
C ASP A 60 2.82 -0.15 -14.62
N LEU A 61 2.50 -0.84 -13.52
CA LEU A 61 3.22 -2.01 -13.05
C LEU A 61 2.27 -3.20 -12.84
N PRO A 62 2.77 -4.43 -13.04
CA PRO A 62 1.98 -5.63 -12.79
C PRO A 62 1.52 -5.72 -11.33
N ALA A 63 0.36 -6.32 -11.12
CA ALA A 63 -0.11 -6.64 -9.77
C ALA A 63 0.80 -7.65 -9.07
N ARG A 64 0.80 -7.65 -7.72
CA ARG A 64 1.53 -8.61 -6.86
C ARG A 64 3.06 -8.56 -7.02
N THR A 65 3.61 -7.40 -7.31
CA THR A 65 5.05 -7.17 -7.40
C THR A 65 5.71 -6.80 -6.08
N GLY A 66 4.95 -6.72 -4.97
CA GLY A 66 5.47 -6.42 -3.64
C GLY A 66 5.76 -4.94 -3.38
N ILE A 67 5.22 -4.05 -4.20
CA ILE A 67 5.40 -2.59 -4.12
C ILE A 67 4.10 -1.85 -3.71
N GLY A 68 3.20 -2.50 -2.97
CA GLY A 68 1.96 -1.89 -2.49
C GLY A 68 0.86 -1.72 -3.53
N SER A 69 0.89 -2.47 -4.65
CA SER A 69 -0.10 -2.34 -5.72
C SER A 69 -1.53 -2.63 -5.27
N SER A 70 -1.74 -3.55 -4.33
CA SER A 70 -3.07 -3.86 -3.77
C SER A 70 -3.63 -2.66 -3.00
N SER A 71 -2.84 -2.10 -2.10
CA SER A 71 -3.25 -0.94 -1.30
C SER A 71 -3.40 0.31 -2.15
N SER A 72 -2.58 0.47 -3.19
CA SER A 72 -2.76 1.56 -4.16
C SER A 72 -4.09 1.45 -4.90
N PHE A 73 -4.51 0.22 -5.25
CA PHE A 73 -5.84 -0.03 -5.83
C PHE A 73 -6.95 0.35 -4.84
N THR A 74 -6.88 -0.12 -3.59
CA THR A 74 -7.87 0.16 -2.55
C THR A 74 -8.02 1.66 -2.31
N VAL A 75 -6.90 2.36 -2.12
CA VAL A 75 -6.86 3.83 -1.93
C VAL A 75 -7.40 4.56 -3.15
N GLY A 76 -6.95 4.18 -4.35
CA GLY A 76 -7.40 4.80 -5.60
C GLY A 76 -8.90 4.62 -5.82
N LEU A 77 -9.44 3.41 -5.55
CA LEU A 77 -10.87 3.13 -5.71
C LEU A 77 -11.71 3.90 -4.69
N LEU A 78 -11.33 3.92 -3.41
CA LEU A 78 -12.03 4.70 -2.39
C LEU A 78 -12.04 6.19 -2.76
N ASN A 79 -10.90 6.74 -3.16
CA ASN A 79 -10.82 8.14 -3.58
C ASN A 79 -11.72 8.44 -4.80
N ALA A 80 -11.74 7.55 -5.80
CA ALA A 80 -12.61 7.69 -6.97
C ALA A 80 -14.11 7.56 -6.58
N LEU A 81 -14.45 6.70 -5.64
CA LEU A 81 -15.82 6.54 -5.15
C LEU A 81 -16.28 7.74 -4.30
N HIS A 82 -15.39 8.34 -3.51
CA HIS A 82 -15.71 9.61 -2.84
C HIS A 82 -16.01 10.71 -3.85
N ALA A 83 -15.16 10.87 -4.87
CA ALA A 83 -15.40 11.83 -5.95
C ALA A 83 -16.70 11.53 -6.71
N TYR A 84 -16.97 10.27 -7.01
CA TYR A 84 -18.21 9.82 -7.65
C TYR A 84 -19.46 10.16 -6.83
N ASN A 85 -19.38 10.07 -5.50
CA ASN A 85 -20.45 10.45 -4.57
C ASN A 85 -20.49 11.96 -4.24
N ASN A 86 -19.71 12.79 -4.94
CA ASN A 86 -19.56 14.23 -4.69
C ASN A 86 -19.14 14.55 -3.23
N SER A 87 -18.33 13.70 -2.62
CA SER A 87 -17.77 13.90 -1.29
C SER A 87 -16.27 14.15 -1.36
N ASN A 88 -15.79 15.08 -0.53
CA ASN A 88 -14.37 15.32 -0.35
C ASN A 88 -13.86 14.50 0.83
N ILE A 89 -12.69 13.91 0.67
CA ILE A 89 -12.03 13.14 1.72
C ILE A 89 -10.63 13.68 1.97
N THR A 90 -10.21 13.73 3.24
CA THR A 90 -8.82 14.08 3.57
C THR A 90 -7.89 12.89 3.30
N LYS A 91 -6.59 13.17 3.13
CA LYS A 91 -5.59 12.10 2.97
C LYS A 91 -5.53 11.18 4.19
N PHE A 92 -5.76 11.73 5.38
CA PHE A 92 -5.81 10.96 6.62
C PHE A 92 -6.99 10.00 6.64
N ASP A 93 -8.19 10.50 6.34
CA ASP A 93 -9.39 9.69 6.32
C ASP A 93 -9.32 8.62 5.23
N LEU A 94 -8.83 8.99 4.03
CA LEU A 94 -8.66 8.06 2.91
C LEU A 94 -7.71 6.90 3.27
N ALA A 95 -6.56 7.21 3.90
CA ALA A 95 -5.65 6.17 4.39
C ALA A 95 -6.31 5.30 5.46
N SER A 96 -7.04 5.93 6.42
CA SER A 96 -7.72 5.22 7.50
C SER A 96 -8.82 4.30 6.99
N GLU A 97 -9.61 4.74 6.01
CA GLU A 97 -10.63 3.91 5.36
C GLU A 97 -10.00 2.73 4.60
N ALA A 98 -8.92 2.97 3.86
CA ALA A 98 -8.22 1.91 3.15
C ALA A 98 -7.65 0.85 4.11
N ILE A 99 -7.03 1.27 5.23
CA ILE A 99 -6.58 0.38 6.30
C ILE A 99 -7.76 -0.43 6.87
N TYR A 100 -8.88 0.23 7.15
CA TYR A 100 -10.07 -0.43 7.66
C TYR A 100 -10.61 -1.47 6.68
N VAL A 101 -10.71 -1.13 5.40
CA VAL A 101 -11.17 -2.07 4.36
C VAL A 101 -10.27 -3.28 4.29
N GLU A 102 -8.95 -3.10 4.21
CA GLU A 102 -8.02 -4.22 4.07
C GLU A 102 -7.92 -5.07 5.35
N GLN A 103 -7.76 -4.45 6.52
CA GLN A 103 -7.55 -5.20 7.77
C GLN A 103 -8.85 -5.74 8.38
N LYS A 104 -9.97 -5.00 8.32
CA LYS A 104 -11.20 -5.38 9.03
C LYS A 104 -12.22 -6.05 8.12
N ARG A 105 -12.39 -5.58 6.88
CA ARG A 105 -13.37 -6.14 5.95
C ARG A 105 -12.82 -7.31 5.15
N LEU A 106 -11.63 -7.16 4.59
CA LEU A 106 -10.92 -8.25 3.88
C LEU A 106 -10.21 -9.20 4.84
N LYS A 107 -9.92 -8.76 6.08
CA LYS A 107 -9.21 -9.51 7.11
C LYS A 107 -7.80 -9.93 6.67
N GLU A 108 -7.16 -9.10 5.87
CA GLU A 108 -5.79 -9.32 5.42
C GLU A 108 -4.79 -8.99 6.53
N ASN A 109 -3.72 -9.79 6.65
CA ASN A 109 -2.61 -9.52 7.57
C ASN A 109 -1.62 -8.56 6.91
N VAL A 110 -2.01 -7.32 6.73
CA VAL A 110 -1.20 -6.25 6.13
C VAL A 110 -0.88 -5.15 7.13
N GLY A 111 0.25 -4.48 6.93
CA GLY A 111 0.60 -3.27 7.67
C GLY A 111 -0.26 -2.09 7.25
N VAL A 112 0.15 -0.89 7.69
CA VAL A 112 -0.55 0.37 7.40
C VAL A 112 0.25 1.27 6.44
N GLN A 113 1.49 0.89 6.14
CA GLN A 113 2.44 1.72 5.40
C GLN A 113 1.99 1.99 3.97
N ASP A 114 1.56 0.96 3.25
CA ASP A 114 1.25 1.05 1.82
C ASP A 114 0.02 1.93 1.58
N GLN A 115 -1.02 1.81 2.42
CA GLN A 115 -2.23 2.63 2.35
C GLN A 115 -1.92 4.10 2.66
N ILE A 116 -1.09 4.36 3.68
CA ILE A 116 -0.65 5.71 4.03
C ILE A 116 0.16 6.30 2.88
N MET A 117 1.13 5.58 2.35
CA MET A 117 1.97 6.07 1.27
C MET A 117 1.19 6.31 -0.03
N ALA A 118 0.24 5.44 -0.38
CA ALA A 118 -0.62 5.62 -1.53
C ALA A 118 -1.52 6.87 -1.39
N SER A 119 -1.99 7.17 -0.17
CA SER A 119 -2.84 8.35 0.09
C SER A 119 -2.06 9.66 0.13
N TYR A 120 -0.87 9.66 0.71
CA TYR A 120 -0.10 10.90 0.95
C TYR A 120 0.88 11.22 -0.17
N GLY A 121 1.60 10.22 -0.67
CA GLY A 121 2.68 10.38 -1.63
C GLY A 121 3.91 11.12 -1.08
N GLY A 122 4.97 11.18 -1.87
CA GLY A 122 6.25 11.81 -1.51
C GLY A 122 7.04 11.01 -0.48
N ILE A 123 8.07 11.62 0.13
CA ILE A 123 8.84 11.02 1.21
C ILE A 123 8.21 11.38 2.55
N ARG A 124 7.91 10.38 3.35
CA ARG A 124 7.19 10.52 4.61
C ARG A 124 7.88 9.81 5.75
N LEU A 125 7.89 10.45 6.91
CA LEU A 125 8.08 9.78 8.17
C LEU A 125 6.71 9.32 8.67
N ILE A 126 6.56 8.01 8.88
CA ILE A 126 5.35 7.42 9.45
C ILE A 126 5.67 7.01 10.89
N ASP A 127 5.06 7.72 11.83
CA ASP A 127 5.11 7.40 13.25
C ASP A 127 3.94 6.49 13.60
N LEU A 128 4.22 5.34 14.19
CA LEU A 128 3.21 4.40 14.68
C LEU A 128 3.17 4.44 16.20
N GLY A 129 2.00 4.70 16.75
CA GLY A 129 1.77 4.77 18.19
C GLY A 129 0.86 3.66 18.69
N PRO A 130 0.61 3.61 20.00
CA PRO A 130 -0.33 2.65 20.60
C PRO A 130 -1.77 2.88 20.11
N ASN A 131 -2.59 1.82 20.17
CA ASN A 131 -4.00 1.85 19.79
C ASN A 131 -4.24 2.26 18.33
N ASP A 132 -3.44 1.70 17.42
CA ASP A 132 -3.52 1.92 15.97
C ASP A 132 -3.38 3.39 15.55
N ARG A 133 -2.82 4.25 16.40
CA ARG A 133 -2.55 5.64 16.06
C ARG A 133 -1.36 5.72 15.12
N TRP A 134 -1.48 6.57 14.13
CA TRP A 134 -0.39 6.86 13.20
C TRP A 134 -0.37 8.32 12.79
N ARG A 135 0.80 8.78 12.37
CA ARG A 135 1.01 10.11 11.80
C ARG A 135 1.96 10.01 10.62
N ALA A 136 1.64 10.70 9.54
CA ALA A 136 2.51 10.81 8.36
C ALA A 136 2.99 12.25 8.20
N SER A 137 4.25 12.49 8.49
CA SER A 137 4.91 13.79 8.38
C SER A 137 5.68 13.88 7.07
N LYS A 138 5.57 15.02 6.37
CA LYS A 138 6.35 15.26 5.15
C LYS A 138 7.81 15.55 5.52
N MET A 139 8.74 14.88 4.88
CA MET A 139 10.15 15.25 4.92
C MET A 139 10.42 16.27 3.81
N TYR A 140 11.00 17.41 4.20
CA TYR A 140 11.35 18.50 3.27
C TYR A 140 12.82 18.34 2.90
N LEU A 141 13.06 18.04 1.64
CA LEU A 141 14.39 17.81 1.07
C LEU A 141 14.65 18.82 -0.05
N SER A 142 15.92 19.18 -0.24
CA SER A 142 16.30 20.03 -1.35
C SER A 142 16.02 19.36 -2.71
N SER A 143 15.79 20.17 -3.72
CA SER A 143 15.56 19.64 -5.07
C SER A 143 16.79 18.91 -5.62
N ASN A 144 17.98 19.28 -5.18
CA ASN A 144 19.23 18.63 -5.60
C ASN A 144 19.35 17.25 -4.95
N TYR A 145 19.08 17.14 -3.65
CA TYR A 145 19.09 15.87 -2.95
C TYR A 145 18.04 14.90 -3.50
N MET A 146 16.83 15.40 -3.83
CA MET A 146 15.79 14.60 -4.46
C MET A 146 16.22 14.04 -5.82
N LYS A 147 16.88 14.83 -6.66
CA LYS A 147 17.39 14.37 -7.95
C LYS A 147 18.48 13.31 -7.76
N GLU A 148 19.37 13.53 -6.81
CA GLU A 148 20.43 12.57 -6.48
C GLU A 148 19.83 11.28 -5.97
N PHE A 149 18.88 11.34 -5.02
CA PHE A 149 18.15 10.18 -4.52
C PHE A 149 17.48 9.38 -5.66
N GLU A 150 16.74 10.06 -6.55
CA GLU A 150 16.08 9.42 -7.69
C GLU A 150 17.11 8.74 -8.64
N SER A 151 18.29 9.32 -8.83
CA SER A 151 19.34 8.77 -9.68
C SER A 151 20.01 7.51 -9.10
N HIS A 152 19.93 7.30 -7.80
CA HIS A 152 20.48 6.14 -7.11
C HIS A 152 19.46 5.00 -6.92
N ILE A 153 18.21 5.19 -7.34
CA ILE A 153 17.18 4.16 -7.26
C ILE A 153 17.04 3.45 -8.61
N MET A 154 17.08 2.13 -8.57
CA MET A 154 16.79 1.27 -9.72
C MET A 154 15.65 0.31 -9.35
N LEU A 155 14.62 0.25 -10.19
CA LEU A 155 13.52 -0.70 -10.05
C LEU A 155 13.75 -1.88 -11.01
N GLY A 156 13.92 -3.08 -10.46
CA GLY A 156 14.05 -4.32 -11.22
C GLY A 156 12.89 -5.28 -10.93
N PHE A 157 12.22 -5.79 -11.97
CA PHE A 157 11.24 -6.84 -11.80
C PHE A 157 11.91 -8.21 -11.71
N SER A 158 11.71 -8.92 -10.60
CA SER A 158 12.33 -10.23 -10.35
C SER A 158 11.72 -11.39 -11.14
N GLY A 159 10.63 -11.15 -11.88
CA GLY A 159 9.88 -12.20 -12.60
C GLY A 159 8.99 -13.07 -11.69
N VAL A 160 8.99 -12.83 -10.38
CA VAL A 160 8.22 -13.62 -9.42
C VAL A 160 7.14 -12.77 -8.76
N SER A 161 5.88 -13.17 -8.89
CA SER A 161 4.78 -12.61 -8.11
C SER A 161 4.55 -13.45 -6.85
N ARG A 162 4.30 -12.80 -5.72
CA ARG A 162 4.10 -13.46 -4.42
C ARG A 162 2.84 -12.96 -3.71
N TYR A 163 2.23 -13.87 -2.95
CA TYR A 163 1.32 -13.47 -1.89
C TYR A 163 2.16 -13.15 -0.64
N ALA A 164 2.18 -11.87 -0.23
CA ALA A 164 2.91 -11.42 0.96
C ALA A 164 2.30 -11.97 2.26
N GLU A 165 1.06 -12.44 2.22
CA GLU A 165 0.26 -12.80 3.38
C GLU A 165 0.83 -13.97 4.20
N GLU A 166 1.34 -15.02 3.54
CA GLU A 166 1.87 -16.20 4.26
C GLU A 166 3.12 -15.85 5.09
N GLN A 167 4.01 -15.05 4.52
CA GLN A 167 5.24 -14.64 5.23
C GLN A 167 4.94 -13.62 6.32
N SER A 168 3.97 -12.74 6.11
CA SER A 168 3.49 -11.80 7.13
C SER A 168 2.91 -12.52 8.34
N LYS A 169 2.20 -13.64 8.15
CA LYS A 169 1.66 -14.45 9.26
C LYS A 169 2.78 -15.02 10.15
N VAL A 170 3.82 -15.60 9.55
CA VAL A 170 4.97 -16.14 10.31
C VAL A 170 5.68 -15.05 11.10
N GLN A 171 5.92 -13.91 10.47
CA GLN A 171 6.55 -12.75 11.11
C GLN A 171 5.71 -12.23 12.28
N VAL A 172 4.40 -12.07 12.11
CA VAL A 172 3.48 -11.61 13.16
C VAL A 172 3.47 -12.59 14.34
N ASN A 173 3.50 -13.90 14.09
CA ASN A 173 3.55 -14.90 15.15
C ASN A 173 4.87 -14.82 15.94
N ASN A 174 6.02 -14.73 15.27
CA ASN A 174 7.32 -14.57 15.92
C ASN A 174 7.36 -13.30 16.80
N ILE A 175 6.77 -12.20 16.32
CA ILE A 175 6.67 -10.96 17.10
C ILE A 175 5.80 -11.16 18.35
N LYS A 176 4.63 -11.79 18.22
CA LYS A 176 3.72 -12.06 19.34
C LYS A 176 4.35 -12.98 20.40
N GLU A 177 5.20 -13.89 19.98
CA GLU A 177 5.95 -14.80 20.86
C GLU A 177 7.21 -14.16 21.46
N GLY A 178 7.49 -12.89 21.18
CA GLY A 178 8.66 -12.16 21.67
C GLY A 178 10.00 -12.60 21.07
N LYS A 179 9.98 -13.43 20.02
CA LYS A 179 11.20 -13.98 19.40
C LYS A 179 12.00 -12.97 18.57
N SER A 180 11.42 -11.82 18.26
CA SER A 180 12.00 -10.83 17.34
C SER A 180 12.22 -9.46 17.99
N GLU A 181 12.25 -9.37 19.31
CA GLU A 181 12.33 -8.08 20.01
C GLU A 181 13.64 -7.34 19.71
N MET A 182 14.77 -8.05 19.71
CA MET A 182 16.08 -7.47 19.42
C MET A 182 16.15 -6.90 18.00
N GLU A 183 15.67 -7.66 17.04
CA GLU A 183 15.63 -7.26 15.62
C GLU A 183 14.73 -6.04 15.42
N LEU A 184 13.56 -6.02 16.05
CA LEU A 184 12.64 -4.88 15.98
C LEU A 184 13.25 -3.61 16.58
N ARG A 185 13.90 -3.70 17.75
CA ARG A 185 14.60 -2.57 18.35
C ARG A 185 15.73 -2.07 17.47
N ALA A 186 16.51 -2.96 16.87
CA ALA A 186 17.56 -2.61 15.93
C ALA A 186 17.00 -1.94 14.66
N MET A 187 15.88 -2.41 14.13
CA MET A 187 15.22 -1.77 12.98
C MET A 187 14.70 -0.36 13.32
N VAL A 188 14.18 -0.16 14.54
CA VAL A 188 13.75 1.18 14.99
C VAL A 188 14.95 2.14 15.10
N ALA A 189 16.07 1.67 15.65
CA ALA A 189 17.30 2.48 15.72
C ALA A 189 17.79 2.85 14.31
N LEU A 190 17.85 1.91 13.38
CA LEU A 190 18.20 2.20 11.98
C LEU A 190 17.25 3.17 11.29
N ALA A 191 15.95 3.12 11.64
CA ALA A 191 14.99 4.08 11.11
C ALA A 191 15.29 5.51 11.60
N HIS A 192 15.68 5.68 12.86
CA HIS A 192 16.12 6.98 13.39
C HIS A 192 17.41 7.46 12.70
N ASP A 193 18.40 6.58 12.53
CA ASP A 193 19.63 6.93 11.81
C ASP A 193 19.33 7.35 10.35
N ALA A 194 18.39 6.67 9.69
CA ALA A 194 17.96 7.02 8.34
C ALA A 194 17.22 8.37 8.30
N ILE A 195 16.37 8.67 9.28
CA ILE A 195 15.70 9.98 9.41
C ILE A 195 16.74 11.09 9.56
N ASP A 196 17.73 10.91 10.42
CA ASP A 196 18.79 11.87 10.65
C ASP A 196 19.67 12.07 9.40
N SER A 197 20.05 10.98 8.74
CA SER A 197 20.83 11.01 7.50
C SER A 197 20.09 11.73 6.37
N ILE A 198 18.83 11.40 6.15
CA ILE A 198 17.99 12.07 5.14
C ILE A 198 17.78 13.55 5.53
N GLY A 199 17.54 13.85 6.80
CA GLY A 199 17.33 15.22 7.28
C GLY A 199 18.57 16.13 7.15
N ARG A 200 19.78 15.56 7.21
CA ARG A 200 21.04 16.27 6.93
C ARG A 200 21.42 16.28 5.46
N GLU A 201 20.66 15.56 4.63
CA GLU A 201 21.01 15.34 3.22
C GLU A 201 22.43 14.74 3.07
N ASP A 202 22.73 13.71 3.89
CA ASP A 202 24.00 12.98 3.83
C ASP A 202 24.17 12.29 2.47
N GLU A 203 25.40 11.90 2.13
CA GLU A 203 25.70 11.21 0.87
C GLU A 203 24.89 9.91 0.72
N MET A 204 24.45 9.59 -0.49
CA MET A 204 23.56 8.45 -0.78
C MET A 204 24.12 7.09 -0.34
N HIS A 205 25.44 6.92 -0.29
CA HIS A 205 26.04 5.67 0.17
C HIS A 205 25.77 5.38 1.66
N VAL A 206 25.57 6.42 2.49
CA VAL A 206 25.21 6.27 3.91
C VAL A 206 23.81 5.65 3.99
N LEU A 207 22.84 6.21 3.27
CA LEU A 207 21.49 5.67 3.20
C LEU A 207 21.47 4.24 2.63
N GLY A 208 22.24 3.98 1.58
CA GLY A 208 22.40 2.64 1.02
C GLY A 208 22.95 1.63 2.03
N GLY A 209 23.92 2.04 2.86
CA GLY A 209 24.44 1.25 3.96
C GLY A 209 23.38 0.90 5.01
N LEU A 210 22.58 1.89 5.44
CA LEU A 210 21.48 1.70 6.39
C LEU A 210 20.39 0.75 5.84
N LEU A 211 20.04 0.89 4.56
CA LEU A 211 19.09 -0.03 3.89
C LEU A 211 19.62 -1.46 3.86
N ASN A 212 20.91 -1.67 3.58
CA ASN A 212 21.52 -2.99 3.59
C ASN A 212 21.55 -3.61 4.99
N LEU A 213 21.87 -2.82 6.02
CA LEU A 213 21.79 -3.28 7.41
C LEU A 213 20.36 -3.65 7.78
N GLY A 214 19.39 -2.80 7.45
CA GLY A 214 17.96 -3.06 7.68
C GLY A 214 17.48 -4.35 7.00
N TRP A 215 17.91 -4.59 5.76
CA TRP A 215 17.62 -5.83 5.06
C TRP A 215 18.19 -7.06 5.77
N ASN A 216 19.44 -6.98 6.24
CA ASN A 216 20.09 -8.08 6.97
C ASN A 216 19.40 -8.40 8.30
N ILE A 217 18.88 -7.38 8.99
CA ILE A 217 18.07 -7.59 10.21
C ILE A 217 16.69 -8.16 9.85
N LYS A 218 16.03 -7.59 8.83
CA LYS A 218 14.70 -8.05 8.39
C LYS A 218 14.69 -9.53 8.03
N ARG A 219 15.74 -10.02 7.38
CA ARG A 219 15.88 -11.46 7.04
C ARG A 219 15.87 -12.39 8.24
N LYS A 220 16.19 -11.90 9.45
CA LYS A 220 16.18 -12.68 10.70
C LYS A 220 14.80 -12.75 11.35
N LEU A 221 13.84 -11.92 10.94
CA LEU A 221 12.50 -11.87 11.55
C LEU A 221 11.67 -13.13 11.27
N ALA A 222 11.85 -13.76 10.12
CA ALA A 222 11.18 -14.99 9.76
C ALA A 222 11.94 -15.72 8.64
N ASP A 223 11.89 -17.04 8.65
CA ASP A 223 12.39 -17.87 7.58
C ASP A 223 11.59 -17.61 6.29
N GLY A 224 12.30 -17.60 5.15
CA GLY A 224 11.65 -17.43 3.83
C GLY A 224 11.41 -15.98 3.40
N ILE A 225 11.82 -14.96 4.18
CA ILE A 225 11.82 -13.55 3.73
C ILE A 225 12.70 -13.36 2.50
N SER A 226 13.82 -14.07 2.44
CA SER A 226 14.68 -14.15 1.26
C SER A 226 14.68 -15.57 0.71
N ARG A 227 14.52 -15.74 -0.60
CA ARG A 227 14.85 -16.98 -1.30
C ARG A 227 16.27 -16.83 -1.84
N SER A 228 17.10 -17.83 -1.59
CA SER A 228 18.40 -18.02 -2.24
C SER A 228 18.23 -18.20 -3.74
#